data_1faff22912bf41d81f746ca5b05bc665
#
_entry.id   1faff22912bf41d81f746ca5b05bc665
#
_cell.length_a   1.000
_cell.length_b   1.000
_cell.length_c   1.000
_cell.angle_alpha   90.00
_cell.angle_beta   90.00
_cell.angle_gamma   90.00
#
_symmetry.space_group_name_H-M   'P 1'
#
loop_
_entity.id
_entity.type
_entity.pdbx_description
1 polymer ?
#
loop_
_entity_poly.entity_id
_entity_poly.type
_entity_poly.pdbx_seq_one_letter_code
_entity_poly.pdbx_strand_id
1 'polypeptide(L)'
;MSNGIQDIRKLSTYYPNLETLIHYVNYDTLLEEHKRQLSSKAVGVDGVTKKEYDSNIEENLTNLVKRMKTFSYRPRPVRRTYIPKANGKLRPLGIPSYEDKLVQGVMARILNEVYEPRFLDCSYGFRENRNAHQAITEVNQLIMYRKVNYVLDCDIKGFFDNVDHKWLMKFLEHDISDKNFLRYIVRFLKSGCMENGQLEESKKGTPQGGLISPVLANVYLHYVLDSWFTKHVLPTLKGEAYLVRFADDF
;
A
#
# COMPACT_ATOMS: atom_id res chain seq x y z
N MET A 1 8.84 11.73 -25.18
CA MET A 1 7.65 10.96 -24.82
C MET A 1 7.80 10.62 -23.35
N SER A 2 6.98 11.16 -22.47
CA SER A 2 7.02 10.81 -21.05
C SER A 2 6.47 9.40 -20.91
N ASN A 3 7.34 8.43 -20.62
CA ASN A 3 6.89 7.10 -20.22
C ASN A 3 6.00 7.29 -18.99
N GLY A 4 4.72 6.97 -19.12
CA GLY A 4 3.77 7.09 -18.02
C GLY A 4 4.01 6.01 -16.95
N ILE A 5 3.44 6.19 -15.75
CA ILE A 5 3.49 5.17 -14.68
C ILE A 5 3.03 3.79 -15.21
N GLN A 6 2.12 3.76 -16.17
CA GLN A 6 1.60 2.53 -16.79
C GLN A 6 2.67 1.68 -17.51
N ASP A 7 3.77 2.29 -17.97
CA ASP A 7 4.85 1.55 -18.62
C ASP A 7 5.63 0.67 -17.62
N ILE A 8 5.56 0.98 -16.32
CA ILE A 8 6.20 0.22 -15.26
C ILE A 8 5.70 -1.23 -15.23
N ARG A 9 4.40 -1.46 -15.50
CA ARG A 9 3.82 -2.81 -15.52
C ARG A 9 4.51 -3.71 -16.55
N LYS A 10 4.79 -3.19 -17.74
CA LYS A 10 5.55 -3.91 -18.76
C LYS A 10 6.98 -4.16 -18.31
N LEU A 11 7.66 -3.13 -17.77
CA LEU A 11 9.01 -3.29 -17.25
C LEU A 11 9.06 -4.35 -16.15
N SER A 12 8.11 -4.37 -15.22
CA SER A 12 8.03 -5.34 -14.14
C SER A 12 7.80 -6.78 -14.61
N THR A 13 7.18 -6.97 -15.78
CA THR A 13 7.01 -8.29 -16.38
C THR A 13 8.32 -8.85 -16.95
N TYR A 14 9.17 -7.97 -17.50
CA TYR A 14 10.42 -8.39 -18.18
C TYR A 14 11.65 -8.35 -17.28
N TYR A 15 11.66 -7.45 -16.29
CA TYR A 15 12.83 -7.24 -15.42
C TYR A 15 12.52 -7.67 -13.99
N PRO A 16 13.32 -8.56 -13.39
CA PRO A 16 13.11 -9.03 -12.03
C PRO A 16 13.32 -7.93 -10.99
N ASN A 17 14.12 -6.91 -11.31
CA ASN A 17 14.43 -5.81 -10.42
C ASN A 17 14.38 -4.46 -11.16
N LEU A 18 13.80 -3.43 -10.52
CA LEU A 18 13.58 -2.12 -11.12
C LEU A 18 14.44 -1.04 -10.44
N GLU A 19 15.17 -0.26 -11.24
CA GLU A 19 16.22 0.65 -10.74
C GLU A 19 15.82 2.12 -10.65
N THR A 20 14.84 2.57 -11.45
CA THR A 20 14.55 4.00 -11.60
C THR A 20 13.07 4.28 -11.48
N LEU A 21 12.54 4.25 -10.25
CA LEU A 21 11.13 4.50 -9.96
C LEU A 21 10.86 5.91 -9.43
N ILE A 22 11.81 6.52 -8.72
CA ILE A 22 11.59 7.82 -8.07
C ILE A 22 11.33 8.96 -9.06
N HIS A 23 11.83 8.87 -10.29
CA HIS A 23 11.62 9.91 -11.30
C HIS A 23 10.14 10.03 -11.75
N TYR A 24 9.34 8.98 -11.54
CA TYR A 24 7.90 9.03 -11.78
C TYR A 24 7.16 9.86 -10.71
N VAL A 25 7.79 10.18 -9.58
CA VAL A 25 7.24 11.12 -8.60
C VAL A 25 7.71 12.53 -8.99
N ASN A 26 6.98 13.16 -9.88
CA ASN A 26 7.29 14.45 -10.49
C ASN A 26 6.08 15.40 -10.44
N TYR A 27 6.24 16.61 -10.96
CA TYR A 27 5.19 17.62 -10.96
C TYR A 27 3.88 17.11 -11.59
N ASP A 28 3.95 16.49 -12.76
CA ASP A 28 2.78 16.05 -13.51
C ASP A 28 2.00 14.97 -12.78
N THR A 29 2.70 13.96 -12.26
CA THR A 29 2.08 12.84 -11.52
C THR A 29 1.50 13.28 -10.18
N LEU A 30 2.14 14.24 -9.50
CA LEU A 30 1.63 14.84 -8.28
C LEU A 30 0.39 15.73 -8.56
N LEU A 31 0.38 16.46 -9.67
CA LEU A 31 -0.78 17.25 -10.11
C LEU A 31 -1.96 16.33 -10.48
N GLU A 32 -1.71 15.22 -11.16
CA GLU A 32 -2.73 14.21 -11.41
C GLU A 32 -3.30 13.65 -10.12
N GLU A 33 -2.44 13.32 -9.15
CA GLU A 33 -2.87 12.81 -7.86
C GLU A 33 -3.67 13.86 -7.08
N HIS A 34 -3.27 15.15 -7.12
CA HIS A 34 -4.04 16.25 -6.56
C HIS A 34 -5.46 16.32 -7.14
N LYS A 35 -5.60 16.18 -8.47
CA LYS A 35 -6.93 16.16 -9.14
C LYS A 35 -7.80 14.99 -8.66
N ARG A 36 -7.19 13.84 -8.36
CA ARG A 36 -7.90 12.65 -7.85
C ARG A 36 -8.36 12.77 -6.39
N GLN A 37 -7.70 13.64 -5.59
CA GLN A 37 -8.08 13.81 -4.19
C GLN A 37 -9.45 14.46 -4.06
N LEU A 38 -10.31 13.92 -3.18
CA LEU A 38 -11.62 14.50 -2.89
C LEU A 38 -11.46 15.68 -1.90
N SER A 39 -12.20 16.76 -2.12
CA SER A 39 -12.15 17.96 -1.26
C SER A 39 -12.69 17.71 0.15
N SER A 40 -13.55 16.71 0.34
CA SER A 40 -14.19 16.37 1.61
C SER A 40 -13.32 15.51 2.52
N LYS A 41 -12.10 15.12 2.10
CA LYS A 41 -11.24 14.26 2.93
C LYS A 41 -10.69 15.01 4.13
N ALA A 42 -10.65 14.32 5.28
CA ALA A 42 -10.11 14.83 6.53
C ALA A 42 -8.66 15.32 6.39
N VAL A 43 -8.32 16.40 7.10
CA VAL A 43 -6.98 17.01 7.12
C VAL A 43 -6.03 16.28 8.04
N GLY A 44 -4.72 16.35 7.76
CA GLY A 44 -3.66 15.82 8.60
C GLY A 44 -3.34 16.71 9.80
N VAL A 45 -2.13 16.54 10.35
CA VAL A 45 -1.63 17.37 11.48
C VAL A 45 -1.39 18.83 11.11
N ASP A 46 -1.19 19.11 9.81
CA ASP A 46 -0.94 20.44 9.27
C ASP A 46 -2.22 21.27 9.08
N GLY A 47 -3.40 20.64 9.19
CA GLY A 47 -4.69 21.30 8.98
C GLY A 47 -4.98 21.68 7.51
N VAL A 48 -4.06 21.40 6.57
CA VAL A 48 -4.17 21.84 5.18
C VAL A 48 -5.26 21.08 4.46
N THR A 49 -6.22 21.82 3.90
CA THR A 49 -7.28 21.31 3.05
C THR A 49 -6.87 21.30 1.56
N LYS A 50 -7.60 20.53 0.74
CA LYS A 50 -7.40 20.57 -0.72
C LYS A 50 -7.56 21.99 -1.27
N LYS A 51 -8.58 22.70 -0.83
CA LYS A 51 -8.90 24.06 -1.30
C LYS A 51 -7.78 25.05 -1.00
N GLU A 52 -7.21 25.00 0.19
CA GLU A 52 -6.07 25.85 0.56
C GLU A 52 -4.82 25.51 -0.22
N TYR A 53 -4.55 24.21 -0.43
CA TYR A 53 -3.41 23.79 -1.25
C TYR A 53 -3.56 24.19 -2.72
N ASP A 54 -4.78 24.14 -3.25
CA ASP A 54 -5.12 24.48 -4.63
C ASP A 54 -4.91 25.98 -4.93
N SER A 55 -5.07 26.86 -3.94
CA SER A 55 -4.90 28.32 -4.13
C SER A 55 -3.50 28.71 -4.61
N ASN A 56 -2.46 27.91 -4.33
CA ASN A 56 -1.09 28.12 -4.76
C ASN A 56 -0.47 26.82 -5.30
N ILE A 57 -1.25 26.07 -6.09
CA ILE A 57 -0.91 24.71 -6.52
C ILE A 57 0.44 24.61 -7.24
N GLU A 58 0.75 25.54 -8.13
CA GLU A 58 1.98 25.53 -8.92
C GLU A 58 3.23 25.71 -8.02
N GLU A 59 3.20 26.70 -7.13
CA GLU A 59 4.26 26.94 -6.18
C GLU A 59 4.44 25.78 -5.20
N ASN A 60 3.33 25.29 -4.63
CA ASN A 60 3.31 24.17 -3.68
C ASN A 60 3.92 22.92 -4.29
N LEU A 61 3.49 22.50 -5.49
CA LEU A 61 4.02 21.31 -6.15
C LEU A 61 5.47 21.49 -6.59
N THR A 62 5.84 22.67 -7.11
CA THR A 62 7.22 22.96 -7.49
C THR A 62 8.16 22.86 -6.27
N ASN A 63 7.76 23.42 -5.13
CA ASN A 63 8.49 23.33 -3.87
C ASN A 63 8.57 21.87 -3.37
N LEU A 64 7.47 21.12 -3.42
CA LEU A 64 7.45 19.71 -3.03
C LEU A 64 8.43 18.88 -3.87
N VAL A 65 8.41 19.02 -5.19
CA VAL A 65 9.34 18.34 -6.10
C VAL A 65 10.80 18.73 -5.81
N LYS A 66 11.07 20.02 -5.58
CA LYS A 66 12.40 20.49 -5.19
C LYS A 66 12.89 19.82 -3.90
N ARG A 67 12.05 19.78 -2.86
CA ARG A 67 12.38 19.12 -1.58
C ARG A 67 12.59 17.62 -1.73
N MET A 68 11.83 16.96 -2.63
CA MET A 68 12.05 15.55 -2.93
C MET A 68 13.38 15.33 -3.65
N LYS A 69 13.71 16.11 -4.67
CA LYS A 69 14.99 16.00 -5.41
C LYS A 69 16.21 16.23 -4.51
N THR A 70 16.12 17.14 -3.54
CA THR A 70 17.20 17.42 -2.57
C THR A 70 17.15 16.51 -1.34
N PHE A 71 16.22 15.55 -1.28
CA PHE A 71 15.98 14.67 -0.13
C PHE A 71 15.67 15.41 1.18
N SER A 72 15.28 16.68 1.13
CA SER A 72 14.88 17.46 2.30
C SER A 72 13.41 17.24 2.70
N TYR A 73 12.58 16.69 1.78
CA TYR A 73 11.21 16.31 2.13
C TYR A 73 11.19 15.23 3.21
N ARG A 74 10.43 15.49 4.28
CA ARG A 74 10.17 14.56 5.37
C ARG A 74 8.66 14.45 5.58
N PRO A 75 8.07 13.24 5.51
CA PRO A 75 6.68 13.04 5.88
C PRO A 75 6.42 13.50 7.32
N ARG A 76 5.25 14.06 7.56
CA ARG A 76 4.79 14.42 8.90
C ARG A 76 4.17 13.19 9.58
N PRO A 77 4.09 13.17 10.92
CA PRO A 77 3.32 12.16 11.62
C PRO A 77 1.87 12.17 11.15
N VAL A 78 1.24 10.98 11.05
CA VAL A 78 -0.19 10.91 10.74
C VAL A 78 -1.01 11.40 11.96
N ARG A 79 -2.13 12.07 11.72
CA ARG A 79 -3.06 12.45 12.78
C ARG A 79 -3.96 11.28 13.12
N ARG A 80 -3.94 10.83 14.38
CA ARG A 80 -4.80 9.75 14.88
C ARG A 80 -6.26 10.20 14.90
N THR A 81 -7.12 9.33 14.41
CA THR A 81 -8.59 9.43 14.55
C THR A 81 -9.16 8.04 14.74
N TYR A 82 -10.41 7.96 15.17
CA TYR A 82 -11.08 6.68 15.45
C TYR A 82 -12.40 6.60 14.70
N ILE A 83 -12.65 5.44 14.10
CA ILE A 83 -13.92 5.14 13.43
C ILE A 83 -14.58 3.96 14.15
N PRO A 84 -15.87 4.03 14.49
CA PRO A 84 -16.57 2.92 15.12
C PRO A 84 -16.68 1.73 14.15
N LYS A 85 -16.42 0.52 14.67
CA LYS A 85 -16.71 -0.75 13.99
C LYS A 85 -18.13 -1.19 14.30
N ALA A 86 -18.68 -2.12 13.48
CA ALA A 86 -20.01 -2.69 13.68
C ALA A 86 -20.21 -3.33 15.07
N ASN A 87 -19.15 -3.83 15.68
CA ASN A 87 -19.15 -4.43 17.02
C ASN A 87 -18.95 -3.43 18.16
N GLY A 88 -19.06 -2.11 17.92
CA GLY A 88 -18.88 -1.05 18.89
C GLY A 88 -17.43 -0.71 19.27
N LYS A 89 -16.44 -1.49 18.82
CA LYS A 89 -15.01 -1.16 19.01
C LYS A 89 -14.58 -0.04 18.07
N LEU A 90 -13.55 0.67 18.45
CA LEU A 90 -12.97 1.73 17.62
C LEU A 90 -11.84 1.17 16.74
N ARG A 91 -11.81 1.60 15.46
CA ARG A 91 -10.68 1.35 14.56
C ARG A 91 -9.81 2.60 14.53
N PRO A 92 -8.54 2.52 14.94
CA PRO A 92 -7.63 3.65 14.81
C PRO A 92 -7.28 3.89 13.34
N LEU A 93 -7.31 5.14 12.90
CA LEU A 93 -6.85 5.56 11.58
C LEU A 93 -5.81 6.66 11.72
N GLY A 94 -4.82 6.66 10.84
CA GLY A 94 -3.85 7.73 10.71
C GLY A 94 -4.12 8.56 9.46
N ILE A 95 -4.41 9.84 9.62
CA ILE A 95 -4.67 10.75 8.50
C ILE A 95 -3.37 11.47 8.13
N PRO A 96 -2.79 11.22 6.94
CA PRO A 96 -1.58 11.91 6.49
C PRO A 96 -1.84 13.39 6.21
N SER A 97 -0.79 14.21 6.27
CA SER A 97 -0.77 15.59 5.78
C SER A 97 -1.08 15.66 4.29
N TYR A 98 -1.47 16.84 3.80
CA TYR A 98 -1.94 16.94 2.42
C TYR A 98 -0.87 16.54 1.40
N GLU A 99 0.35 17.07 1.52
CA GLU A 99 1.48 16.69 0.66
C GLU A 99 1.82 15.20 0.77
N ASP A 100 1.74 14.65 1.98
CA ASP A 100 2.01 13.23 2.21
C ASP A 100 0.99 12.34 1.50
N LYS A 101 -0.28 12.76 1.41
CA LYS A 101 -1.30 12.06 0.60
C LYS A 101 -0.92 12.06 -0.88
N LEU A 102 -0.44 13.20 -1.42
CA LEU A 102 -0.04 13.28 -2.83
C LEU A 102 1.14 12.35 -3.11
N VAL A 103 2.20 12.42 -2.31
CA VAL A 103 3.39 11.58 -2.51
C VAL A 103 3.05 10.10 -2.32
N GLN A 104 2.33 9.73 -1.26
CA GLN A 104 1.89 8.36 -1.02
C GLN A 104 0.98 7.84 -2.15
N GLY A 105 0.08 8.67 -2.67
CA GLY A 105 -0.82 8.29 -3.76
C GLY A 105 -0.05 7.96 -5.05
N VAL A 106 0.91 8.80 -5.44
CA VAL A 106 1.76 8.52 -6.60
C VAL A 106 2.62 7.28 -6.36
N MET A 107 3.26 7.15 -5.19
CA MET A 107 4.08 5.98 -4.88
C MET A 107 3.26 4.69 -4.81
N ALA A 108 2.03 4.73 -4.31
CA ALA A 108 1.12 3.58 -4.31
C ALA A 108 0.77 3.15 -5.74
N ARG A 109 0.52 4.10 -6.65
CA ARG A 109 0.29 3.81 -8.07
C ARG A 109 1.51 3.13 -8.70
N ILE A 110 2.71 3.65 -8.44
CA ILE A 110 3.96 3.03 -8.92
C ILE A 110 4.10 1.61 -8.39
N LEU A 111 3.90 1.38 -7.09
CA LEU A 111 3.98 0.05 -6.50
C LEU A 111 2.92 -0.91 -7.06
N ASN A 112 1.70 -0.44 -7.31
CA ASN A 112 0.68 -1.26 -7.95
C ASN A 112 1.12 -1.72 -9.34
N GLU A 113 1.72 -0.84 -10.16
CA GLU A 113 2.23 -1.25 -11.47
C GLU A 113 3.43 -2.22 -11.37
N VAL A 114 4.25 -2.09 -10.34
CA VAL A 114 5.36 -3.03 -10.07
C VAL A 114 4.84 -4.40 -9.67
N TYR A 115 3.85 -4.45 -8.78
CA TYR A 115 3.46 -5.70 -8.14
C TYR A 115 2.25 -6.40 -8.77
N GLU A 116 1.39 -5.70 -9.51
CA GLU A 116 0.22 -6.34 -10.14
C GLU A 116 0.58 -7.54 -11.03
N PRO A 117 1.65 -7.51 -11.85
CA PRO A 117 2.07 -8.69 -12.62
C PRO A 117 2.67 -9.84 -11.78
N ARG A 118 3.05 -9.55 -10.53
CA ARG A 118 3.73 -10.50 -9.63
C ARG A 118 2.79 -11.17 -8.64
N PHE A 119 1.71 -10.48 -8.28
CA PHE A 119 0.73 -11.02 -7.34
C PHE A 119 0.04 -12.27 -7.90
N LEU A 120 -0.09 -13.29 -7.06
CA LEU A 120 -0.77 -14.52 -7.41
C LEU A 120 -2.30 -14.30 -7.52
N ASP A 121 -2.95 -15.19 -8.25
CA ASP A 121 -4.39 -15.12 -8.49
C ASP A 121 -5.24 -15.32 -7.24
N CYS A 122 -4.71 -15.95 -6.22
CA CYS A 122 -5.37 -16.14 -4.94
C CYS A 122 -5.63 -14.83 -4.16
N SER A 123 -4.95 -13.72 -4.51
CA SER A 123 -5.05 -12.43 -3.83
C SER A 123 -6.05 -11.49 -4.50
N TYR A 124 -7.05 -10.99 -3.76
CA TYR A 124 -8.15 -10.16 -4.28
C TYR A 124 -8.21 -8.76 -3.66
N GLY A 125 -7.88 -8.61 -2.37
CA GLY A 125 -8.02 -7.34 -1.66
C GLY A 125 -7.06 -6.26 -2.15
N PHE A 126 -7.51 -5.00 -2.23
CA PHE A 126 -6.72 -3.81 -2.59
C PHE A 126 -6.03 -3.87 -3.96
N ARG A 127 -6.48 -4.71 -4.86
CA ARG A 127 -5.96 -4.83 -6.22
C ARG A 127 -6.93 -4.22 -7.22
N GLU A 128 -6.39 -3.62 -8.28
CA GLU A 128 -7.18 -3.08 -9.38
C GLU A 128 -7.94 -4.19 -10.10
N ASN A 129 -9.20 -3.93 -10.45
CA ASN A 129 -10.11 -4.87 -11.11
C ASN A 129 -10.39 -6.17 -10.33
N ARG A 130 -10.06 -6.21 -9.03
CA ARG A 130 -10.41 -7.31 -8.13
C ARG A 130 -11.28 -6.80 -6.97
N ASN A 131 -12.19 -7.65 -6.48
CA ASN A 131 -13.12 -7.27 -5.42
C ASN A 131 -13.55 -8.49 -4.58
N ALA A 132 -14.25 -8.23 -3.48
CA ALA A 132 -14.72 -9.27 -2.57
C ALA A 132 -15.71 -10.26 -3.22
N HIS A 133 -16.56 -9.79 -4.14
CA HIS A 133 -17.49 -10.68 -4.83
C HIS A 133 -16.77 -11.71 -5.69
N GLN A 134 -15.68 -11.33 -6.34
CA GLN A 134 -14.86 -12.28 -7.10
C GLN A 134 -14.20 -13.32 -6.19
N ALA A 135 -13.69 -12.91 -5.03
CA ALA A 135 -13.12 -13.83 -4.04
C ALA A 135 -14.19 -14.84 -3.54
N ILE A 136 -15.39 -14.36 -3.21
CA ILE A 136 -16.51 -15.22 -2.78
C ILE A 136 -16.94 -16.17 -3.92
N THR A 137 -16.99 -15.68 -5.15
CA THR A 137 -17.31 -16.52 -6.33
C THR A 137 -16.28 -17.63 -6.51
N GLU A 138 -14.99 -17.32 -6.35
CA GLU A 138 -13.92 -18.33 -6.41
C GLU A 138 -14.10 -19.39 -5.31
N VAL A 139 -14.31 -18.98 -4.06
CA VAL A 139 -14.57 -19.91 -2.96
C VAL A 139 -15.77 -20.81 -3.27
N ASN A 140 -16.87 -20.23 -3.77
CA ASN A 140 -18.06 -20.99 -4.14
C ASN A 140 -17.77 -22.01 -5.25
N GLN A 141 -17.01 -21.63 -6.29
CA GLN A 141 -16.62 -22.55 -7.37
C GLN A 141 -15.75 -23.68 -6.85
N LEU A 142 -14.79 -23.39 -5.96
CA LEU A 142 -13.94 -24.40 -5.36
C LEU A 142 -14.74 -25.42 -4.55
N ILE A 143 -15.70 -24.97 -3.73
CA ILE A 143 -16.56 -25.85 -2.92
C ILE A 143 -17.49 -26.69 -3.80
N MET A 144 -18.03 -26.11 -4.86
CA MET A 144 -19.02 -26.81 -5.70
C MET A 144 -18.42 -27.79 -6.69
N TYR A 145 -17.20 -27.51 -7.19
CA TYR A 145 -16.66 -28.26 -8.34
C TYR A 145 -15.31 -28.96 -8.07
N ARG A 146 -14.71 -28.75 -6.89
CA ARG A 146 -13.43 -29.37 -6.49
C ARG A 146 -13.63 -30.36 -5.34
N LYS A 147 -12.64 -31.22 -5.12
CA LYS A 147 -12.67 -32.20 -4.01
C LYS A 147 -12.25 -31.54 -2.70
N VAL A 148 -13.06 -30.60 -2.23
CA VAL A 148 -12.84 -29.85 -1.00
C VAL A 148 -13.73 -30.40 0.09
N ASN A 149 -13.15 -30.89 1.20
CA ASN A 149 -13.89 -31.43 2.35
C ASN A 149 -13.89 -30.45 3.53
N TYR A 150 -12.96 -29.50 3.58
CA TYR A 150 -12.81 -28.55 4.67
C TYR A 150 -12.60 -27.14 4.12
N VAL A 151 -13.17 -26.17 4.82
CA VAL A 151 -12.89 -24.73 4.61
C VAL A 151 -12.32 -24.22 5.92
N LEU A 152 -11.15 -23.58 5.84
CA LEU A 152 -10.51 -22.93 6.96
C LEU A 152 -10.59 -21.42 6.74
N ASP A 153 -11.26 -20.73 7.65
CA ASP A 153 -11.40 -19.27 7.63
C ASP A 153 -10.44 -18.67 8.67
N CYS A 154 -9.54 -17.81 8.22
CA CYS A 154 -8.48 -17.23 9.03
C CYS A 154 -8.40 -15.71 8.85
N ASP A 155 -8.17 -15.01 9.97
CA ASP A 155 -7.88 -13.57 10.02
C ASP A 155 -6.57 -13.32 10.77
N ILE A 156 -5.72 -12.43 10.24
CA ILE A 156 -4.47 -12.06 10.91
C ILE A 156 -4.75 -10.90 11.88
N LYS A 157 -4.84 -11.23 13.16
CA LYS A 157 -5.12 -10.26 14.23
C LYS A 157 -4.15 -9.09 14.21
N GLY A 158 -4.69 -7.88 13.96
CA GLY A 158 -3.92 -6.65 14.00
C GLY A 158 -2.79 -6.60 12.96
N PHE A 159 -3.03 -7.14 11.77
CA PHE A 159 -2.03 -7.28 10.72
C PHE A 159 -1.30 -5.96 10.43
N PHE A 160 -2.05 -4.89 10.11
CA PHE A 160 -1.47 -3.58 9.77
C PHE A 160 -0.59 -2.98 10.87
N ASP A 161 -0.89 -3.25 12.14
CA ASP A 161 -0.15 -2.75 13.29
C ASP A 161 1.12 -3.59 13.58
N ASN A 162 1.24 -4.78 12.98
CA ASN A 162 2.30 -5.74 13.27
C ASN A 162 3.22 -6.06 12.08
N VAL A 163 3.05 -5.42 10.93
CA VAL A 163 3.96 -5.57 9.78
C VAL A 163 5.40 -5.24 10.20
N ASP A 164 6.31 -6.19 10.07
CA ASP A 164 7.73 -5.97 10.37
C ASP A 164 8.39 -5.16 9.26
N HIS A 165 8.92 -3.98 9.61
CA HIS A 165 9.56 -3.08 8.66
C HIS A 165 10.80 -3.68 8.01
N LYS A 166 11.59 -4.51 8.73
CA LYS A 166 12.81 -5.12 8.18
C LYS A 166 12.47 -6.14 7.10
N TRP A 167 11.46 -6.99 7.36
CA TRP A 167 11.00 -7.95 6.37
C TRP A 167 10.32 -7.28 5.18
N LEU A 168 9.47 -6.29 5.42
CA LEU A 168 8.85 -5.53 4.34
C LEU A 168 9.91 -4.90 3.42
N MET A 169 10.94 -4.28 4.00
CA MET A 169 12.01 -3.68 3.21
C MET A 169 12.82 -4.73 2.44
N LYS A 170 13.11 -5.91 3.02
CA LYS A 170 13.76 -7.01 2.29
C LYS A 170 12.95 -7.48 1.08
N PHE A 171 11.64 -7.56 1.22
CA PHE A 171 10.76 -7.94 0.09
C PHE A 171 10.77 -6.87 -1.00
N LEU A 172 10.69 -5.60 -0.62
CA LEU A 172 10.77 -4.50 -1.57
C LEU A 172 12.14 -4.42 -2.26
N GLU A 173 13.24 -4.60 -1.52
CA GLU A 173 14.62 -4.59 -2.04
C GLU A 173 14.91 -5.77 -2.97
N HIS A 174 14.18 -6.87 -2.84
CA HIS A 174 14.26 -7.99 -3.78
C HIS A 174 13.83 -7.59 -5.19
N ASP A 175 12.80 -6.74 -5.31
CA ASP A 175 12.18 -6.37 -6.58
C ASP A 175 12.55 -4.95 -7.06
N ILE A 176 13.06 -4.11 -6.17
CA ILE A 176 13.33 -2.69 -6.41
C ILE A 176 14.71 -2.34 -5.88
N SER A 177 15.62 -1.94 -6.77
CA SER A 177 16.96 -1.43 -6.38
C SER A 177 17.07 0.09 -6.36
N ASP A 178 15.99 0.84 -6.67
CA ASP A 178 15.94 2.29 -6.52
C ASP A 178 15.98 2.70 -5.05
N LYS A 179 17.20 2.94 -4.55
CA LYS A 179 17.45 3.34 -3.15
C LYS A 179 16.74 4.64 -2.76
N ASN A 180 16.50 5.53 -3.72
CA ASN A 180 15.84 6.80 -3.46
C ASN A 180 14.32 6.61 -3.30
N PHE A 181 13.73 5.74 -4.09
CA PHE A 181 12.33 5.36 -3.94
C PHE A 181 12.10 4.63 -2.60
N LEU A 182 12.92 3.63 -2.29
CA LEU A 182 12.85 2.88 -1.03
C LEU A 182 13.08 3.77 0.20
N ARG A 183 13.97 4.78 0.11
CA ARG A 183 14.17 5.77 1.18
C ARG A 183 12.88 6.47 1.59
N TYR A 184 12.01 6.82 0.66
CA TYR A 184 10.74 7.46 0.98
C TYR A 184 9.75 6.49 1.62
N ILE A 185 9.74 5.22 1.21
CA ILE A 185 8.94 4.20 1.91
C ILE A 185 9.37 4.09 3.37
N VAL A 186 10.68 3.98 3.64
CA VAL A 186 11.22 3.97 5.02
C VAL A 186 10.80 5.22 5.80
N ARG A 187 10.82 6.41 5.18
CA ARG A 187 10.40 7.65 5.83
C ARG A 187 8.92 7.62 6.20
N PHE A 188 8.04 7.12 5.32
CA PHE A 188 6.62 6.96 5.61
C PHE A 188 6.36 5.95 6.74
N LEU A 189 7.05 4.81 6.72
CA LEU A 189 6.94 3.81 7.79
C LEU A 189 7.37 4.35 9.16
N LYS A 190 8.36 5.26 9.19
CA LYS A 190 8.92 5.86 10.41
C LYS A 190 8.33 7.22 10.77
N SER A 191 7.37 7.75 10.03
CA SER A 191 6.83 9.11 10.27
C SER A 191 6.12 9.26 11.61
N GLY A 192 5.69 8.15 12.20
CA GLY A 192 4.99 8.15 13.49
C GLY A 192 3.53 8.57 13.40
N CYS A 193 2.92 8.66 14.57
CA CYS A 193 1.54 9.06 14.76
C CYS A 193 1.43 10.14 15.80
N MET A 194 0.63 11.16 15.54
CA MET A 194 0.31 12.23 16.51
C MET A 194 -1.04 11.93 17.14
N GLU A 195 -1.05 11.68 18.43
CA GLU A 195 -2.27 11.45 19.21
C GLU A 195 -2.27 12.37 20.43
N ASN A 196 -3.34 13.15 20.63
CA ASN A 196 -3.50 14.09 21.74
C ASN A 196 -2.28 15.04 21.94
N GLY A 197 -1.64 15.45 20.85
CA GLY A 197 -0.46 16.32 20.89
C GLY A 197 0.85 15.60 21.22
N GLN A 198 0.83 14.29 21.40
CA GLN A 198 2.03 13.47 21.65
C GLN A 198 2.42 12.70 20.40
N LEU A 199 3.72 12.66 20.12
CA LEU A 199 4.28 11.89 19.02
C LEU A 199 4.57 10.46 19.47
N GLU A 200 3.92 9.49 18.84
CA GLU A 200 4.21 8.09 18.99
C GLU A 200 5.10 7.61 17.83
N GLU A 201 6.25 7.05 18.13
CA GLU A 201 7.14 6.47 17.12
C GLU A 201 6.58 5.17 16.55
N SER A 202 6.66 5.02 15.23
CA SER A 202 6.28 3.78 14.55
C SER A 202 7.49 2.85 14.41
N LYS A 203 7.59 1.83 15.27
CA LYS A 203 8.65 0.80 15.21
C LYS A 203 8.28 -0.40 14.34
N LYS A 204 7.00 -0.63 14.12
CA LYS A 204 6.39 -1.67 13.28
C LYS A 204 5.04 -1.20 12.76
N GLY A 205 4.48 -1.95 11.85
CA GLY A 205 3.17 -1.65 11.27
C GLY A 205 3.23 -0.64 10.13
N THR A 206 2.12 -0.54 9.43
CA THR A 206 1.87 0.50 8.42
C THR A 206 0.71 1.36 8.90
N PRO A 207 0.78 2.71 8.78
CA PRO A 207 -0.29 3.58 9.25
C PRO A 207 -1.63 3.21 8.59
N GLN A 208 -2.60 2.72 9.38
CA GLN A 208 -3.94 2.49 8.86
C GLN A 208 -4.53 3.83 8.39
N GLY A 209 -4.85 3.93 7.08
CA GLY A 209 -5.33 5.17 6.45
C GLY A 209 -4.31 5.88 5.56
N GLY A 210 -3.04 5.46 5.56
CA GLY A 210 -2.07 5.86 4.55
C GLY A 210 -2.40 5.27 3.18
N LEU A 211 -2.30 6.06 2.10
CA LEU A 211 -2.63 5.61 0.75
C LEU A 211 -1.70 4.50 0.23
N ILE A 212 -0.48 4.43 0.72
CA ILE A 212 0.50 3.41 0.34
C ILE A 212 0.35 2.10 1.14
N SER A 213 -0.28 2.14 2.32
CA SER A 213 -0.35 0.99 3.23
C SER A 213 -1.03 -0.25 2.65
N PRO A 214 -2.13 -0.15 1.86
CA PRO A 214 -2.76 -1.32 1.27
C PRO A 214 -1.86 -2.11 0.31
N VAL A 215 -1.11 -1.42 -0.56
CA VAL A 215 -0.19 -2.10 -1.48
C VAL A 215 1.01 -2.70 -0.74
N LEU A 216 1.57 -2.02 0.28
CA LEU A 216 2.64 -2.56 1.13
C LEU A 216 2.18 -3.81 1.88
N ALA A 217 0.93 -3.81 2.37
CA ALA A 217 0.30 -4.98 2.99
C ALA A 217 0.24 -6.17 2.01
N ASN A 218 -0.21 -5.93 0.79
CA ASN A 218 -0.25 -6.96 -0.24
C ASN A 218 1.14 -7.48 -0.61
N VAL A 219 2.15 -6.61 -0.72
CA VAL A 219 3.55 -7.04 -0.94
C VAL A 219 4.02 -7.95 0.18
N TYR A 220 3.77 -7.57 1.44
CA TYR A 220 4.15 -8.39 2.58
C TYR A 220 3.50 -9.77 2.55
N LEU A 221 2.19 -9.84 2.36
CA LEU A 221 1.43 -11.09 2.33
C LEU A 221 1.75 -11.94 1.09
N HIS A 222 2.07 -11.33 -0.04
CA HIS A 222 2.52 -12.05 -1.22
C HIS A 222 3.74 -12.93 -0.93
N TYR A 223 4.71 -12.44 -0.17
CA TYR A 223 5.90 -13.21 0.19
C TYR A 223 5.66 -14.17 1.36
N VAL A 224 5.02 -13.68 2.42
CA VAL A 224 4.89 -14.43 3.69
C VAL A 224 3.81 -15.50 3.61
N LEU A 225 2.73 -15.27 2.87
CA LEU A 225 1.58 -16.18 2.80
C LEU A 225 1.42 -16.80 1.41
N ASP A 226 1.15 -15.96 0.38
CA ASP A 226 0.77 -16.45 -0.94
C ASP A 226 1.85 -17.33 -1.56
N SER A 227 3.10 -16.80 -1.63
CA SER A 227 4.24 -17.54 -2.19
C SER A 227 4.67 -18.71 -1.30
N TRP A 228 4.62 -18.55 0.01
CA TRP A 228 4.93 -19.63 0.96
C TRP A 228 3.92 -20.78 0.81
N PHE A 229 2.63 -20.49 0.79
CA PHE A 229 1.61 -21.50 0.60
C PHE A 229 1.80 -22.25 -0.72
N THR A 230 1.98 -21.51 -1.82
CA THR A 230 2.10 -22.10 -3.16
C THR A 230 3.38 -22.92 -3.32
N LYS A 231 4.52 -22.43 -2.82
CA LYS A 231 5.83 -23.04 -3.07
C LYS A 231 6.23 -24.09 -2.03
N HIS A 232 5.74 -23.96 -0.79
CA HIS A 232 6.20 -24.80 0.32
C HIS A 232 5.09 -25.66 0.92
N VAL A 233 3.84 -25.19 0.99
CA VAL A 233 2.74 -25.97 1.59
C VAL A 233 2.11 -26.89 0.55
N LEU A 234 1.64 -26.35 -0.58
CA LEU A 234 0.96 -27.15 -1.61
C LEU A 234 1.71 -28.41 -2.03
N PRO A 235 3.05 -28.40 -2.28
CA PRO A 235 3.78 -29.60 -2.69
C PRO A 235 3.83 -30.71 -1.63
N THR A 236 3.55 -30.41 -0.36
CA THR A 236 3.57 -31.38 0.74
C THR A 236 2.22 -32.06 0.96
N LEU A 237 1.15 -31.53 0.39
CA LEU A 237 -0.20 -32.02 0.58
C LEU A 237 -0.52 -33.17 -0.40
N LYS A 238 -1.25 -34.18 0.08
CA LYS A 238 -1.69 -35.34 -0.72
C LYS A 238 -2.99 -35.06 -1.49
N GLY A 239 -3.76 -34.09 -1.07
CA GLY A 239 -5.05 -33.70 -1.67
C GLY A 239 -5.00 -32.34 -2.33
N GLU A 240 -6.12 -31.92 -2.92
CA GLU A 240 -6.28 -30.58 -3.47
C GLU A 240 -6.38 -29.57 -2.32
N ALA A 241 -5.67 -28.43 -2.43
CA ALA A 241 -5.77 -27.32 -1.52
C ALA A 241 -5.67 -26.01 -2.28
N TYR A 242 -6.43 -25.03 -1.83
CA TYR A 242 -6.57 -23.73 -2.49
C TYR A 242 -6.48 -22.63 -1.44
N LEU A 243 -5.90 -21.50 -1.82
CA LEU A 243 -5.87 -20.27 -1.03
C LEU A 243 -6.71 -19.22 -1.75
N VAL A 244 -7.60 -18.57 -1.03
CA VAL A 244 -8.32 -17.37 -1.49
C VAL A 244 -8.15 -16.31 -0.42
N ARG A 245 -7.58 -15.16 -0.77
CA ARG A 245 -7.23 -14.12 0.20
C ARG A 245 -7.84 -12.77 -0.19
N PHE A 246 -8.48 -12.11 0.76
CA PHE A 246 -8.94 -10.74 0.65
C PHE A 246 -8.31 -9.88 1.76
N ALA A 247 -7.22 -9.16 1.43
CA ALA A 247 -6.38 -8.45 2.39
C ALA A 247 -5.76 -9.42 3.43
N ASP A 248 -6.08 -9.28 4.71
CA ASP A 248 -5.64 -10.11 5.83
C ASP A 248 -6.61 -11.26 6.19
N ASP A 249 -7.76 -11.34 5.52
CA ASP A 249 -8.71 -12.46 5.62
C ASP A 249 -8.40 -13.52 4.55
N PHE A 250 -8.35 -14.81 4.89
CA PHE A 250 -8.05 -15.91 3.95
C PHE A 250 -8.56 -17.28 4.41
#